data_950470a2493b2263785d38ae23ac069f
#
_entry.id   950470a2493b2263785d38ae23ac069f
#
_cell.length_a   1.000
_cell.length_b   1.000
_cell.length_c   1.000
_cell.angle_alpha   90.00
_cell.angle_beta   90.00
_cell.angle_gamma   90.00
#
_symmetry.space_group_name_H-M   'P 1'
#
loop_
_entity.id
_entity.type
_entity.pdbx_description
1 polymer ?
#
loop_
_entity_poly.entity_id
_entity_poly.type
_entity_poly.pdbx_seq_one_letter_code
_entity_poly.pdbx_strand_id
1 'polypeptide(L)'
;MFVLRAFACLLLMSGSAFAQPPAPVRPTGALADQVPPKPFGQPTMAKADYHVHAKGGLTLDDALRRSRETGIYYGIAINGGLGQPADSDAGLEAFLRQMDGKPAYKAMQAEGREWVRMFTKATLEKFDYVFTDSMTWTDDKGKRMRLWIPEEVGVISDAQRFMDTLVDRAVGIFANEPIDIYVNSTYIPEQLAAEYDRLWTPARMKKIVDGLAANGIAMEINNRRRIPSAAFIRLARQAGVKFTCGTNNAGADDLGRNEYCAEMIRACGLRPEYFWTPPPDGAKAVQRKPLLR
;
A
#
# COMPACT_ATOMS: atom_id res chain seq x y z
N MET A 1 -62.07 0.99 55.49
CA MET A 1 -61.60 2.39 55.54
C MET A 1 -60.17 2.37 56.03
N PHE A 2 -59.23 2.26 55.10
CA PHE A 2 -57.79 2.25 55.38
C PHE A 2 -57.14 3.42 54.65
N VAL A 3 -56.57 4.32 55.43
CA VAL A 3 -55.83 5.50 54.94
C VAL A 3 -54.38 5.11 54.70
N LEU A 4 -53.92 5.19 53.45
CA LEU A 4 -52.52 4.98 53.09
C LEU A 4 -51.82 6.35 53.15
N ARG A 5 -50.85 6.48 54.06
CA ARG A 5 -49.89 7.61 54.09
C ARG A 5 -48.76 7.35 53.13
N ALA A 6 -48.59 8.22 52.16
CA ALA A 6 -47.42 8.23 51.29
C ALA A 6 -46.25 8.98 51.98
N PHE A 7 -45.10 8.30 52.13
CA PHE A 7 -43.85 8.91 52.52
C PHE A 7 -43.06 9.32 51.24
N ALA A 8 -42.91 10.62 51.10
CA ALA A 8 -42.00 11.14 50.04
C ALA A 8 -40.57 11.11 50.54
N CYS A 9 -39.74 10.29 49.92
CA CYS A 9 -38.29 10.25 50.16
C CYS A 9 -37.61 11.20 49.17
N LEU A 10 -37.06 12.31 49.69
CA LEU A 10 -36.29 13.30 48.91
C LEU A 10 -34.86 12.80 48.78
N LEU A 11 -34.49 12.24 47.60
CA LEU A 11 -33.10 11.93 47.29
C LEU A 11 -32.39 13.21 46.78
N LEU A 12 -31.49 13.73 47.58
CA LEU A 12 -30.52 14.73 47.21
C LEU A 12 -29.45 14.05 46.33
N MET A 13 -29.53 14.23 45.01
CA MET A 13 -28.46 13.88 44.10
C MET A 13 -27.37 14.95 44.16
N SER A 14 -26.27 14.66 44.85
CA SER A 14 -25.03 15.43 44.75
C SER A 14 -24.42 15.19 43.38
N GLY A 15 -24.57 16.14 42.47
CA GLY A 15 -23.91 16.11 41.16
C GLY A 15 -22.41 16.33 41.30
N SER A 16 -21.62 15.25 41.18
CA SER A 16 -20.21 15.36 40.95
C SER A 16 -19.98 15.80 39.52
N ALA A 17 -19.60 17.05 39.33
CA ALA A 17 -19.14 17.56 38.03
C ALA A 17 -17.85 16.82 37.64
N PHE A 18 -17.93 15.88 36.70
CA PHE A 18 -16.76 15.35 36.03
C PHE A 18 -16.14 16.48 35.23
N ALA A 19 -14.98 16.95 35.65
CA ALA A 19 -14.19 17.87 34.87
C ALA A 19 -13.83 17.20 33.53
N GLN A 20 -14.21 17.84 32.43
CA GLN A 20 -13.75 17.41 31.10
C GLN A 20 -12.22 17.45 31.06
N PRO A 21 -11.57 16.43 30.47
CA PRO A 21 -10.14 16.49 30.26
C PRO A 21 -9.80 17.72 29.43
N PRO A 22 -8.70 18.42 29.73
CA PRO A 22 -8.29 19.59 28.97
C PRO A 22 -8.14 19.21 27.48
N ALA A 23 -8.64 20.09 26.60
CA ALA A 23 -8.45 19.94 25.16
C ALA A 23 -6.95 19.83 24.86
N PRO A 24 -6.55 18.98 23.87
CA PRO A 24 -5.15 18.86 23.53
C PRO A 24 -4.62 20.23 23.12
N VAL A 25 -3.59 20.68 23.82
CA VAL A 25 -2.89 21.94 23.55
C VAL A 25 -2.32 21.83 22.15
N ARG A 26 -2.85 22.61 21.19
CA ARG A 26 -2.24 22.76 19.87
C ARG A 26 -0.88 23.45 20.07
N PRO A 27 0.23 22.91 19.54
CA PRO A 27 1.48 23.64 19.54
C PRO A 27 1.29 24.91 18.69
N THR A 28 1.41 26.06 19.34
CA THR A 28 1.39 27.37 18.71
C THR A 28 2.80 27.72 18.28
N GLY A 29 3.00 27.99 16.99
CA GLY A 29 4.20 28.61 16.47
C GLY A 29 5.08 27.72 15.59
N ALA A 30 5.98 28.32 14.88
CA ALA A 30 6.86 27.90 13.78
C ALA A 30 7.49 26.46 13.79
N LEU A 31 7.29 25.63 14.82
CA LEU A 31 7.71 24.23 14.86
C LEU A 31 6.69 23.27 14.20
N ALA A 32 5.44 23.69 14.02
CA ALA A 32 4.40 22.86 13.42
C ALA A 32 4.54 22.69 11.90
N ASP A 33 5.33 23.54 11.24
CA ASP A 33 5.52 23.54 9.79
C ASP A 33 6.73 22.72 9.32
N GLN A 34 7.58 22.27 10.24
CA GLN A 34 8.72 21.44 9.90
C GLN A 34 8.32 19.97 9.91
N VAL A 35 7.96 19.43 8.74
CA VAL A 35 7.90 17.98 8.55
C VAL A 35 9.36 17.47 8.65
N PRO A 36 9.64 16.50 9.54
CA PRO A 36 10.97 15.92 9.62
C PRO A 36 11.41 15.40 8.24
N PRO A 37 12.71 15.39 7.95
CA PRO A 37 13.20 14.88 6.68
C PRO A 37 12.74 13.43 6.46
N LYS A 38 12.39 13.11 5.20
CA LYS A 38 11.97 11.75 4.82
C LYS A 38 13.07 10.74 5.21
N PRO A 39 12.73 9.66 5.92
CA PRO A 39 13.73 8.66 6.32
C PRO A 39 14.08 7.75 5.13
N PHE A 40 15.24 7.98 4.52
CA PHE A 40 15.80 7.07 3.52
C PHE A 40 16.74 6.07 4.20
N GLY A 41 16.62 4.78 3.81
CA GLY A 41 17.49 3.72 4.32
C GLY A 41 17.30 3.35 5.80
N GLN A 42 16.36 3.98 6.50
CA GLN A 42 16.06 3.69 7.91
C GLN A 42 14.72 2.94 8.05
N PRO A 43 14.63 1.85 8.80
CA PRO A 43 13.36 1.13 8.99
C PRO A 43 12.29 2.01 9.62
N THR A 44 11.12 2.05 9.02
CA THR A 44 9.99 2.91 9.45
C THR A 44 8.72 2.09 9.75
N MET A 45 8.78 1.22 10.75
CA MET A 45 7.61 0.43 11.13
C MET A 45 6.37 1.33 11.34
N ALA A 46 5.32 1.13 10.54
CA ALA A 46 4.02 1.79 10.61
C ALA A 46 4.04 3.35 10.57
N LYS A 47 5.19 3.97 10.27
CA LYS A 47 5.30 5.43 10.12
C LYS A 47 5.27 5.89 8.67
N ALA A 48 5.09 4.97 7.74
CA ALA A 48 4.97 5.29 6.32
C ALA A 48 3.86 4.48 5.68
N ASP A 49 3.13 5.12 4.79
CA ASP A 49 2.15 4.52 3.90
C ASP A 49 2.65 4.72 2.46
N TYR A 50 3.11 3.65 1.86
CA TYR A 50 3.79 3.70 0.56
C TYR A 50 2.87 3.53 -0.64
N HIS A 51 1.53 3.48 -0.43
CA HIS A 51 0.57 3.26 -1.49
C HIS A 51 -0.63 4.19 -1.39
N VAL A 52 -0.39 5.48 -1.68
CA VAL A 52 -1.40 6.54 -1.62
C VAL A 52 -1.56 7.21 -2.99
N HIS A 53 -2.80 7.45 -3.39
CA HIS A 53 -3.14 8.17 -4.61
C HIS A 53 -3.95 9.42 -4.31
N ALA A 54 -3.63 10.54 -4.96
CA ALA A 54 -4.45 11.74 -4.94
C ALA A 54 -5.67 11.56 -5.86
N LYS A 55 -6.71 10.93 -5.31
CA LYS A 55 -7.95 10.57 -6.04
C LYS A 55 -9.15 10.54 -5.09
N GLY A 56 -10.38 10.42 -5.63
CA GLY A 56 -11.59 10.28 -4.85
C GLY A 56 -11.78 11.41 -3.82
N GLY A 57 -11.57 12.65 -4.25
CA GLY A 57 -11.68 13.84 -3.40
C GLY A 57 -10.43 14.13 -2.55
N LEU A 58 -9.44 13.24 -2.51
CA LEU A 58 -8.16 13.51 -1.83
C LEU A 58 -7.25 14.33 -2.74
N THR A 59 -6.91 15.53 -2.29
CA THR A 59 -5.89 16.38 -2.94
C THR A 59 -4.49 16.07 -2.37
N LEU A 60 -3.45 16.49 -3.08
CA LEU A 60 -2.08 16.42 -2.59
C LEU A 60 -1.91 17.22 -1.29
N ASP A 61 -2.47 18.42 -1.21
CA ASP A 61 -2.36 19.28 -0.03
C ASP A 61 -3.08 18.68 1.18
N ASP A 62 -4.22 18.00 0.99
CA ASP A 62 -4.90 17.25 2.05
C ASP A 62 -4.05 16.10 2.56
N ALA A 63 -3.43 15.33 1.67
CA ALA A 63 -2.52 14.27 2.06
C ALA A 63 -1.32 14.80 2.86
N LEU A 64 -0.72 15.90 2.41
CA LEU A 64 0.39 16.53 3.12
C LEU A 64 -0.02 17.11 4.49
N ARG A 65 -1.20 17.72 4.56
CA ARG A 65 -1.77 18.16 5.85
C ARG A 65 -1.95 16.98 6.80
N ARG A 66 -2.58 15.88 6.32
CA ARG A 66 -2.78 14.67 7.11
C ARG A 66 -1.46 14.03 7.57
N SER A 67 -0.44 14.06 6.71
CA SER A 67 0.92 13.60 7.07
C SER A 67 1.47 14.38 8.27
N ARG A 68 1.36 15.69 8.27
CA ARG A 68 1.79 16.53 9.42
C ARG A 68 1.00 16.24 10.69
N GLU A 69 -0.31 16.07 10.58
CA GLU A 69 -1.21 15.81 11.72
C GLU A 69 -0.95 14.45 12.38
N THR A 70 -0.62 13.44 11.58
CA THR A 70 -0.49 12.05 12.05
C THR A 70 0.95 11.60 12.24
N GLY A 71 1.91 12.30 11.67
CA GLY A 71 3.32 11.88 11.64
C GLY A 71 3.58 10.69 10.70
N ILE A 72 2.62 10.35 9.82
CA ILE A 72 2.78 9.28 8.83
C ILE A 72 3.33 9.89 7.53
N TYR A 73 4.44 9.35 7.03
CA TYR A 73 4.98 9.70 5.73
C TYR A 73 4.20 9.02 4.62
N TYR A 74 3.73 9.78 3.65
CA TYR A 74 3.02 9.21 2.49
C TYR A 74 3.94 9.09 1.28
N GLY A 75 3.83 7.95 0.60
CA GLY A 75 4.30 7.78 -0.75
C GLY A 75 3.16 8.06 -1.72
N ILE A 76 3.18 9.24 -2.29
CA ILE A 76 2.16 9.67 -3.24
C ILE A 76 2.51 9.12 -4.62
N ALA A 77 1.62 8.31 -5.17
CA ALA A 77 1.85 7.61 -6.42
C ALA A 77 0.99 8.14 -7.56
N ILE A 78 1.63 8.23 -8.73
CA ILE A 78 0.95 8.33 -10.01
C ILE A 78 0.88 6.95 -10.67
N ASN A 79 -0.25 6.60 -11.30
CA ASN A 79 -0.33 5.43 -12.14
C ASN A 79 0.32 5.73 -13.50
N GLY A 80 1.33 4.93 -13.84
CA GLY A 80 2.08 5.03 -15.11
C GLY A 80 1.96 3.76 -15.95
N GLY A 81 1.56 3.90 -17.21
CA GLY A 81 1.36 2.79 -18.13
C GLY A 81 0.37 3.10 -19.25
N LEU A 82 0.06 2.13 -20.06
CA LEU A 82 -0.85 2.29 -21.20
C LEU A 82 -2.27 2.64 -20.72
N GLY A 83 -2.78 3.81 -21.14
CA GLY A 83 -4.10 4.30 -20.76
C GLY A 83 -4.22 4.69 -19.28
N GLN A 84 -3.09 4.99 -18.62
CA GLN A 84 -3.04 5.51 -17.27
C GLN A 84 -2.90 7.05 -17.29
N PRO A 85 -3.08 7.74 -16.14
CA PRO A 85 -2.88 9.18 -16.03
C PRO A 85 -1.52 9.67 -16.57
N ALA A 86 -0.47 8.85 -16.41
CA ALA A 86 0.82 9.07 -17.07
C ALA A 86 1.10 7.92 -18.05
N ASP A 87 1.02 8.19 -19.34
CA ASP A 87 1.30 7.24 -20.42
C ASP A 87 2.60 7.57 -21.19
N SER A 88 3.33 8.57 -20.72
CA SER A 88 4.57 9.08 -21.33
C SER A 88 5.48 9.72 -20.27
N ASP A 89 6.76 9.89 -20.61
CA ASP A 89 7.70 10.63 -19.76
C ASP A 89 7.20 12.02 -19.40
N ALA A 90 6.55 12.71 -20.34
CA ALA A 90 6.00 14.05 -20.11
C ALA A 90 4.94 14.06 -19.00
N GLY A 91 4.08 13.02 -18.94
CA GLY A 91 3.10 12.84 -17.88
C GLY A 91 3.75 12.59 -16.51
N LEU A 92 4.77 11.74 -16.47
CA LEU A 92 5.54 11.49 -15.24
C LEU A 92 6.27 12.76 -14.77
N GLU A 93 6.89 13.51 -15.68
CA GLU A 93 7.58 14.76 -15.38
C GLU A 93 6.63 15.84 -14.84
N ALA A 94 5.40 15.88 -15.35
CA ALA A 94 4.39 16.81 -14.84
C ALA A 94 4.05 16.50 -13.37
N PHE A 95 3.88 15.22 -13.03
CA PHE A 95 3.68 14.79 -11.65
C PHE A 95 4.90 15.09 -10.77
N LEU A 96 6.10 14.81 -11.25
CA LEU A 96 7.34 15.07 -10.50
C LEU A 96 7.50 16.57 -10.17
N ARG A 97 7.13 17.47 -11.11
CA ARG A 97 7.10 18.92 -10.84
C ARG A 97 6.09 19.30 -9.75
N GLN A 98 4.91 18.66 -9.71
CA GLN A 98 3.93 18.90 -8.65
C GLN A 98 4.45 18.44 -7.28
N MET A 99 5.28 17.42 -7.26
CA MET A 99 5.87 16.85 -6.04
C MET A 99 7.16 17.53 -5.60
N ASP A 100 7.69 18.47 -6.39
CA ASP A 100 8.97 19.11 -6.08
C ASP A 100 8.90 19.89 -4.77
N GLY A 101 9.92 19.73 -3.92
CA GLY A 101 9.97 20.35 -2.58
C GLY A 101 8.90 19.87 -1.59
N LYS A 102 8.03 18.93 -1.96
CA LYS A 102 6.98 18.43 -1.05
C LYS A 102 7.53 17.35 -0.09
N PRO A 103 7.10 17.34 1.19
CA PRO A 103 7.56 16.39 2.20
C PRO A 103 6.82 15.04 2.11
N ALA A 104 6.77 14.46 0.92
CA ALA A 104 6.22 13.14 0.64
C ALA A 104 7.13 12.39 -0.32
N TYR A 105 7.10 11.05 -0.30
CA TYR A 105 7.82 10.27 -1.29
C TYR A 105 7.13 10.37 -2.65
N LYS A 106 7.93 10.47 -3.70
CA LYS A 106 7.49 10.46 -5.11
C LYS A 106 7.48 9.02 -5.59
N ALA A 107 6.30 8.46 -5.84
CA ALA A 107 6.15 7.08 -6.25
C ALA A 107 5.48 6.94 -7.61
N MET A 108 5.80 5.86 -8.32
CA MET A 108 5.08 5.45 -9.53
C MET A 108 4.51 4.06 -9.32
N GLN A 109 3.18 3.92 -9.49
CA GLN A 109 2.56 2.61 -9.69
C GLN A 109 2.61 2.26 -11.16
N ALA A 110 3.45 1.30 -11.50
CA ALA A 110 3.58 0.80 -12.85
C ALA A 110 2.43 -0.15 -13.18
N GLU A 111 1.68 0.16 -14.24
CA GLU A 111 0.48 -0.55 -14.63
C GLU A 111 0.63 -1.23 -16.00
N GLY A 112 0.14 -2.47 -16.07
CA GLY A 112 0.34 -3.31 -17.24
C GLY A 112 1.77 -3.85 -17.30
N ARG A 113 2.16 -4.46 -18.43
CA ARG A 113 3.53 -4.99 -18.60
C ARG A 113 4.33 -4.19 -19.63
N GLU A 114 3.63 -3.30 -20.34
CA GLU A 114 4.20 -2.43 -21.37
C GLU A 114 5.03 -1.29 -20.79
N TRP A 115 4.80 -0.92 -19.52
CA TRP A 115 5.41 0.24 -18.87
C TRP A 115 6.94 0.25 -18.95
N VAL A 116 7.60 -0.92 -18.91
CA VAL A 116 9.06 -1.06 -19.00
C VAL A 116 9.65 -0.55 -20.31
N ARG A 117 8.81 -0.37 -21.35
CA ARG A 117 9.19 0.14 -22.67
C ARG A 117 8.64 1.53 -22.95
N MET A 118 7.75 2.04 -22.10
CA MET A 118 7.06 3.32 -22.30
C MET A 118 7.84 4.50 -21.72
N PHE A 119 8.64 4.24 -20.70
CA PHE A 119 9.33 5.29 -19.97
C PHE A 119 10.85 5.16 -20.09
N THR A 120 11.54 6.31 -20.06
CA THR A 120 12.99 6.32 -20.01
C THR A 120 13.50 6.07 -18.59
N LYS A 121 14.66 5.44 -18.51
CA LYS A 121 15.34 5.23 -17.23
C LYS A 121 15.59 6.55 -16.50
N ALA A 122 15.98 7.60 -17.24
CA ALA A 122 16.27 8.92 -16.70
C ALA A 122 15.05 9.55 -16.00
N THR A 123 13.85 9.34 -16.51
CA THR A 123 12.61 9.82 -15.86
C THR A 123 12.28 8.98 -14.64
N LEU A 124 12.37 7.64 -14.74
CA LEU A 124 12.06 6.73 -13.65
C LEU A 124 12.99 6.90 -12.44
N GLU A 125 14.26 7.19 -12.64
CA GLU A 125 15.25 7.41 -11.59
C GLU A 125 14.92 8.62 -10.68
N LYS A 126 14.08 9.54 -11.13
CA LYS A 126 13.63 10.71 -10.35
C LYS A 126 12.59 10.35 -9.28
N PHE A 127 11.97 9.18 -9.37
CA PHE A 127 11.08 8.68 -8.33
C PHE A 127 11.89 8.14 -7.15
N ASP A 128 11.31 8.23 -5.95
CA ASP A 128 11.91 7.63 -4.77
C ASP A 128 11.81 6.09 -4.82
N TYR A 129 10.75 5.56 -5.46
CA TYR A 129 10.57 4.13 -5.75
C TYR A 129 9.51 3.90 -6.83
N VAL A 130 9.58 2.72 -7.44
CA VAL A 130 8.58 2.21 -8.39
C VAL A 130 7.99 0.93 -7.84
N PHE A 131 6.68 0.79 -7.92
CA PHE A 131 5.97 -0.41 -7.49
C PHE A 131 4.97 -0.88 -8.54
N THR A 132 4.63 -2.15 -8.50
CA THR A 132 3.63 -2.74 -9.39
C THR A 132 2.92 -3.91 -8.73
N ASP A 133 1.90 -4.41 -9.39
CA ASP A 133 1.21 -5.64 -9.05
C ASP A 133 1.11 -6.58 -10.25
N SER A 134 0.45 -7.72 -10.06
CA SER A 134 0.14 -8.68 -11.11
C SER A 134 -1.34 -8.64 -11.52
N MET A 135 -2.05 -7.55 -11.19
CA MET A 135 -3.50 -7.48 -11.40
C MET A 135 -3.91 -7.07 -12.81
N THR A 136 -2.94 -6.51 -13.58
CA THR A 136 -3.19 -6.08 -14.97
C THR A 136 -2.22 -6.78 -15.91
N TRP A 137 -2.76 -7.49 -16.88
CA TRP A 137 -1.98 -8.06 -17.98
C TRP A 137 -2.77 -8.09 -19.29
N THR A 138 -2.07 -8.35 -20.38
CA THR A 138 -2.66 -8.63 -21.69
C THR A 138 -2.56 -10.12 -21.96
N ASP A 139 -3.67 -10.77 -22.37
CA ASP A 139 -3.69 -12.19 -22.69
C ASP A 139 -3.07 -12.47 -24.09
N ASP A 140 -2.99 -13.74 -24.45
CA ASP A 140 -2.37 -14.17 -25.73
C ASP A 140 -3.14 -13.70 -26.98
N LYS A 141 -4.39 -13.23 -26.79
CA LYS A 141 -5.24 -12.68 -27.85
C LYS A 141 -5.19 -11.15 -27.92
N GLY A 142 -4.33 -10.52 -27.10
CA GLY A 142 -4.21 -9.07 -27.01
C GLY A 142 -5.29 -8.39 -26.16
N LYS A 143 -6.15 -9.17 -25.47
CA LYS A 143 -7.15 -8.61 -24.56
C LYS A 143 -6.50 -8.22 -23.26
N ARG A 144 -6.64 -6.94 -22.85
CA ARG A 144 -6.25 -6.47 -21.54
C ARG A 144 -7.20 -7.02 -20.48
N MET A 145 -6.65 -7.58 -19.42
CA MET A 145 -7.37 -8.08 -18.25
C MET A 145 -6.95 -7.33 -17.01
N ARG A 146 -7.94 -6.80 -16.29
CA ARG A 146 -7.79 -6.21 -14.97
C ARG A 146 -8.56 -7.09 -13.98
N LEU A 147 -7.87 -7.70 -13.04
CA LEU A 147 -8.43 -8.75 -12.17
C LEU A 147 -9.59 -8.27 -11.29
N TRP A 148 -9.70 -6.95 -11.07
CA TRP A 148 -10.79 -6.35 -10.29
C TRP A 148 -12.01 -5.98 -11.13
N ILE A 149 -12.00 -6.28 -12.43
CA ILE A 149 -13.12 -6.05 -13.35
C ILE A 149 -13.65 -7.40 -13.82
N PRO A 150 -14.80 -7.87 -13.26
CA PRO A 150 -15.33 -9.20 -13.54
C PRO A 150 -15.57 -9.45 -15.03
N GLU A 151 -16.01 -8.44 -15.77
CA GLU A 151 -16.31 -8.52 -17.20
C GLU A 151 -15.06 -8.76 -18.05
N GLU A 152 -13.90 -8.27 -17.59
CA GLU A 152 -12.63 -8.49 -18.27
C GLU A 152 -12.05 -9.88 -17.97
N VAL A 153 -12.20 -10.33 -16.75
CA VAL A 153 -11.75 -11.66 -16.30
C VAL A 153 -12.62 -12.76 -16.91
N GLY A 154 -13.93 -12.55 -16.95
CA GLY A 154 -14.88 -13.56 -17.37
C GLY A 154 -15.00 -14.72 -16.38
N VAL A 155 -15.52 -15.86 -16.82
CA VAL A 155 -15.69 -17.05 -15.97
C VAL A 155 -14.37 -17.80 -15.86
N ILE A 156 -13.91 -18.01 -14.63
CA ILE A 156 -12.75 -18.85 -14.33
C ILE A 156 -13.25 -20.30 -14.11
N SER A 157 -13.15 -21.13 -15.15
CA SER A 157 -13.60 -22.53 -15.09
C SER A 157 -12.61 -23.46 -14.37
N ASP A 158 -11.33 -23.08 -14.33
CA ASP A 158 -10.26 -23.83 -13.65
C ASP A 158 -9.46 -22.88 -12.76
N ALA A 159 -9.86 -22.83 -11.50
CA ALA A 159 -9.21 -21.98 -10.49
C ALA A 159 -7.76 -22.37 -10.23
N GLN A 160 -7.39 -23.64 -10.33
CA GLN A 160 -6.02 -24.10 -10.09
C GLN A 160 -5.09 -23.60 -11.19
N ARG A 161 -5.47 -23.80 -12.45
CA ARG A 161 -4.72 -23.31 -13.60
C ARG A 161 -4.62 -21.77 -13.62
N PHE A 162 -5.70 -21.09 -13.25
CA PHE A 162 -5.68 -19.62 -13.12
C PHE A 162 -4.64 -19.18 -12.10
N MET A 163 -4.62 -19.80 -10.92
CA MET A 163 -3.65 -19.46 -9.87
C MET A 163 -2.22 -19.76 -10.28
N ASP A 164 -1.97 -20.88 -10.95
CA ASP A 164 -0.60 -21.19 -11.45
C ASP A 164 -0.14 -20.13 -12.43
N THR A 165 -1.02 -19.71 -13.36
CA THR A 165 -0.74 -18.62 -14.30
C THR A 165 -0.46 -17.30 -13.57
N LEU A 166 -1.25 -16.96 -12.54
CA LEU A 166 -1.08 -15.74 -11.75
C LEU A 166 0.30 -15.73 -11.05
N VAL A 167 0.65 -16.86 -10.42
CA VAL A 167 1.94 -17.03 -9.73
C VAL A 167 3.10 -16.93 -10.72
N ASP A 168 3.03 -17.58 -11.88
CA ASP A 168 4.08 -17.55 -12.91
C ASP A 168 4.27 -16.15 -13.46
N ARG A 169 3.20 -15.40 -13.69
CA ARG A 169 3.26 -13.99 -14.09
C ARG A 169 3.92 -13.13 -13.03
N ALA A 170 3.55 -13.28 -11.76
CA ALA A 170 4.16 -12.53 -10.67
C ALA A 170 5.67 -12.80 -10.58
N VAL A 171 6.10 -14.05 -10.66
CA VAL A 171 7.52 -14.42 -10.66
C VAL A 171 8.25 -13.83 -11.88
N GLY A 172 7.59 -13.82 -13.05
CA GLY A 172 8.11 -13.16 -14.25
C GLY A 172 8.32 -11.66 -14.07
N ILE A 173 7.39 -10.98 -13.39
CA ILE A 173 7.54 -9.56 -13.02
C ILE A 173 8.77 -9.37 -12.14
N PHE A 174 8.93 -10.17 -11.08
CA PHE A 174 10.05 -10.04 -10.15
C PHE A 174 11.41 -10.22 -10.83
N ALA A 175 11.49 -11.15 -11.77
CA ALA A 175 12.72 -11.40 -12.51
C ALA A 175 13.08 -10.27 -13.48
N ASN A 176 12.08 -9.69 -14.15
CA ASN A 176 12.30 -8.88 -15.34
C ASN A 176 12.04 -7.38 -15.14
N GLU A 177 11.22 -6.98 -14.17
CA GLU A 177 10.85 -5.57 -14.00
C GLU A 177 11.62 -4.93 -12.86
N PRO A 178 12.10 -3.68 -13.02
CA PRO A 178 12.85 -2.98 -11.99
C PRO A 178 11.93 -2.30 -10.99
N ILE A 179 11.33 -3.07 -10.10
CA ILE A 179 10.41 -2.61 -9.06
C ILE A 179 11.00 -2.77 -7.66
N ASP A 180 10.64 -1.86 -6.77
CA ASP A 180 11.05 -1.86 -5.37
C ASP A 180 10.05 -2.57 -4.46
N ILE A 181 8.75 -2.45 -4.78
CA ILE A 181 7.66 -3.02 -3.97
C ILE A 181 6.69 -3.77 -4.88
N TYR A 182 6.27 -4.96 -4.45
CA TYR A 182 5.15 -5.70 -5.01
C TYR A 182 3.90 -5.43 -4.19
N VAL A 183 2.96 -4.70 -4.77
CA VAL A 183 1.72 -4.28 -4.11
C VAL A 183 0.53 -5.16 -4.49
N ASN A 184 -0.59 -5.05 -3.76
CA ASN A 184 -1.75 -5.92 -3.94
C ASN A 184 -1.37 -7.41 -4.00
N SER A 185 -0.36 -7.80 -3.27
CA SER A 185 0.58 -8.90 -3.50
C SER A 185 -0.03 -10.29 -3.65
N THR A 186 -1.23 -10.51 -3.10
CA THR A 186 -1.92 -11.81 -3.17
C THR A 186 -3.38 -11.65 -3.58
N TYR A 187 -3.68 -10.58 -4.32
CA TYR A 187 -5.02 -10.35 -4.83
C TYR A 187 -5.44 -11.46 -5.79
N ILE A 188 -6.68 -11.90 -5.64
CA ILE A 188 -7.36 -12.80 -6.57
C ILE A 188 -8.74 -12.22 -6.91
N PRO A 189 -9.30 -12.53 -8.09
CA PRO A 189 -10.64 -12.08 -8.48
C PRO A 189 -11.71 -12.45 -7.45
N GLU A 190 -12.73 -11.61 -7.36
CA GLU A 190 -13.82 -11.78 -6.38
C GLU A 190 -14.47 -13.16 -6.43
N GLN A 191 -14.67 -13.70 -7.63
CA GLN A 191 -15.24 -15.05 -7.81
C GLN A 191 -14.42 -16.17 -7.16
N LEU A 192 -13.16 -15.93 -6.83
CA LEU A 192 -12.26 -16.87 -6.14
C LEU A 192 -12.02 -16.49 -4.67
N ALA A 193 -12.47 -15.33 -4.22
CA ALA A 193 -12.11 -14.77 -2.91
C ALA A 193 -12.49 -15.68 -1.73
N ALA A 194 -13.63 -16.38 -1.81
CA ALA A 194 -14.06 -17.32 -0.78
C ALA A 194 -13.11 -18.52 -0.60
N GLU A 195 -12.28 -18.79 -1.60
CA GLU A 195 -11.33 -19.91 -1.60
C GLU A 195 -9.87 -19.45 -1.40
N TYR A 196 -9.67 -18.20 -0.99
CA TYR A 196 -8.35 -17.57 -0.92
C TYR A 196 -7.31 -18.45 -0.23
N ASP A 197 -7.57 -18.94 0.99
CA ASP A 197 -6.61 -19.74 1.75
C ASP A 197 -6.36 -21.13 1.10
N ARG A 198 -7.36 -21.71 0.42
CA ARG A 198 -7.22 -22.97 -0.30
C ARG A 198 -6.41 -22.80 -1.59
N LEU A 199 -6.58 -21.69 -2.26
CA LEU A 199 -5.92 -21.39 -3.53
C LEU A 199 -4.47 -20.93 -3.36
N TRP A 200 -4.18 -20.21 -2.28
CA TRP A 200 -2.81 -19.85 -1.92
C TRP A 200 -2.15 -21.01 -1.16
N THR A 201 -1.87 -22.11 -1.88
CA THR A 201 -1.18 -23.28 -1.33
C THR A 201 0.22 -22.94 -0.83
N PRO A 202 0.80 -23.71 0.10
CA PRO A 202 2.18 -23.50 0.55
C PRO A 202 3.20 -23.44 -0.59
N ALA A 203 3.02 -24.25 -1.64
CA ALA A 203 3.90 -24.25 -2.81
C ALA A 203 3.82 -22.93 -3.60
N ARG A 204 2.61 -22.39 -3.82
CA ARG A 204 2.39 -21.11 -4.50
C ARG A 204 2.93 -19.94 -3.69
N MET A 205 2.64 -19.94 -2.38
CA MET A 205 3.18 -18.92 -1.47
C MET A 205 4.71 -18.94 -1.50
N LYS A 206 5.32 -20.13 -1.41
CA LYS A 206 6.78 -20.27 -1.46
C LYS A 206 7.36 -19.72 -2.77
N LYS A 207 6.75 -20.02 -3.91
CA LYS A 207 7.23 -19.57 -5.22
C LYS A 207 7.24 -18.03 -5.33
N ILE A 208 6.19 -17.36 -4.84
CA ILE A 208 6.13 -15.89 -4.75
C ILE A 208 7.22 -15.36 -3.82
N VAL A 209 7.31 -15.91 -2.61
CA VAL A 209 8.26 -15.46 -1.59
C VAL A 209 9.71 -15.62 -2.03
N ASP A 210 10.06 -16.77 -2.62
CA ASP A 210 11.40 -17.00 -3.17
C ASP A 210 11.74 -15.98 -4.28
N GLY A 211 10.78 -15.69 -5.15
CA GLY A 211 10.95 -14.69 -6.21
C GLY A 211 11.18 -13.29 -5.67
N LEU A 212 10.42 -12.88 -4.65
CA LEU A 212 10.60 -11.58 -3.97
C LEU A 212 11.97 -11.48 -3.30
N ALA A 213 12.34 -12.52 -2.51
CA ALA A 213 13.60 -12.57 -1.79
C ALA A 213 14.81 -12.53 -2.73
N ALA A 214 14.79 -13.33 -3.79
CA ALA A 214 15.86 -13.39 -4.78
C ALA A 214 16.10 -12.07 -5.52
N ASN A 215 15.05 -11.23 -5.63
CA ASN A 215 15.13 -9.96 -6.34
C ASN A 215 15.18 -8.73 -5.40
N GLY A 216 15.16 -8.92 -4.08
CA GLY A 216 15.19 -7.85 -3.09
C GLY A 216 13.97 -6.93 -3.18
N ILE A 217 12.80 -7.46 -3.55
CA ILE A 217 11.54 -6.74 -3.70
C ILE A 217 10.77 -6.83 -2.39
N ALA A 218 10.28 -5.70 -1.89
CA ALA A 218 9.44 -5.67 -0.70
C ALA A 218 8.00 -6.11 -1.02
N MET A 219 7.31 -6.65 0.00
CA MET A 219 5.92 -7.08 -0.08
C MET A 219 5.01 -6.11 0.67
N GLU A 220 3.97 -5.62 0.02
CA GLU A 220 2.97 -4.79 0.67
C GLU A 220 2.05 -5.59 1.59
N ILE A 221 1.80 -5.08 2.79
CA ILE A 221 0.64 -5.40 3.62
C ILE A 221 -0.43 -4.36 3.28
N ASN A 222 -1.44 -4.77 2.52
CA ASN A 222 -2.46 -3.89 1.97
C ASN A 222 -3.64 -3.77 2.92
N ASN A 223 -3.89 -2.55 3.41
CA ASN A 223 -4.94 -2.30 4.40
C ASN A 223 -6.35 -2.42 3.81
N ARG A 224 -6.57 -1.87 2.62
CA ARG A 224 -7.89 -1.85 1.99
C ARG A 224 -8.39 -3.25 1.67
N ARG A 225 -7.52 -4.12 1.15
CA ARG A 225 -7.88 -5.47 0.71
C ARG A 225 -7.64 -6.53 1.77
N ARG A 226 -6.98 -6.18 2.88
CA ARG A 226 -6.63 -7.07 3.99
C ARG A 226 -5.85 -8.31 3.52
N ILE A 227 -4.81 -8.06 2.72
CA ILE A 227 -3.89 -9.07 2.16
C ILE A 227 -2.44 -8.61 2.34
N PRO A 228 -1.45 -9.55 2.34
CA PRO A 228 -1.58 -11.01 2.31
C PRO A 228 -1.99 -11.59 3.67
N SER A 229 -2.35 -12.88 3.72
CA SER A 229 -2.69 -13.55 4.97
C SER A 229 -1.50 -13.65 5.94
N ALA A 230 -1.78 -13.87 7.22
CA ALA A 230 -0.74 -14.04 8.23
C ALA A 230 0.21 -15.22 7.93
N ALA A 231 -0.31 -16.30 7.32
CA ALA A 231 0.51 -17.46 6.91
C ALA A 231 1.55 -17.01 5.85
N PHE A 232 1.10 -16.25 4.87
CA PHE A 232 1.97 -15.72 3.81
C PHE A 232 3.04 -14.78 4.37
N ILE A 233 2.65 -13.85 5.25
CA ILE A 233 3.56 -12.90 5.90
C ILE A 233 4.64 -13.62 6.72
N ARG A 234 4.27 -14.67 7.48
CA ARG A 234 5.24 -15.45 8.25
C ARG A 234 6.25 -16.15 7.36
N LEU A 235 5.80 -16.73 6.23
CA LEU A 235 6.68 -17.35 5.25
C LEU A 235 7.63 -16.33 4.62
N ALA A 236 7.11 -15.17 4.19
CA ALA A 236 7.90 -14.08 3.62
C ALA A 236 8.94 -13.53 4.60
N ARG A 237 8.56 -13.37 5.88
CA ARG A 237 9.50 -12.97 6.95
C ARG A 237 10.65 -13.97 7.11
N GLN A 238 10.34 -15.27 7.10
CA GLN A 238 11.36 -16.34 7.22
C GLN A 238 12.36 -16.30 6.06
N ALA A 239 11.91 -15.94 4.88
CA ALA A 239 12.74 -15.79 3.69
C ALA A 239 13.49 -14.44 3.60
N GLY A 240 13.35 -13.57 4.60
CA GLY A 240 14.01 -12.27 4.63
C GLY A 240 13.39 -11.18 3.77
N VAL A 241 12.18 -11.41 3.22
CA VAL A 241 11.42 -10.39 2.48
C VAL A 241 11.07 -9.24 3.43
N LYS A 242 11.27 -8.01 2.99
CA LYS A 242 10.88 -6.81 3.72
C LYS A 242 9.43 -6.45 3.41
N PHE A 243 8.79 -5.71 4.33
CA PHE A 243 7.39 -5.34 4.23
C PHE A 243 7.18 -3.84 4.12
N THR A 244 6.09 -3.45 3.47
CA THR A 244 5.55 -2.09 3.52
C THR A 244 4.12 -2.14 4.02
N CYS A 245 3.64 -1.02 4.59
CA CYS A 245 2.21 -0.81 4.77
C CYS A 245 1.69 0.07 3.64
N GLY A 246 0.52 -0.25 3.11
CA GLY A 246 -0.13 0.54 2.07
C GLY A 246 -1.63 0.63 2.30
N THR A 247 -2.18 1.85 2.32
CA THR A 247 -3.63 2.04 2.37
C THR A 247 -4.27 1.65 1.05
N ASN A 248 -3.64 1.96 -0.09
CA ASN A 248 -4.27 1.88 -1.42
C ASN A 248 -5.64 2.55 -1.40
N ASN A 249 -5.67 3.80 -0.98
CA ASN A 249 -6.89 4.55 -0.68
C ASN A 249 -7.85 4.63 -1.87
N ALA A 250 -9.16 4.58 -1.58
CA ALA A 250 -10.20 4.88 -2.55
C ALA A 250 -10.42 6.40 -2.70
N GLY A 251 -10.20 7.14 -1.61
CA GLY A 251 -10.37 8.58 -1.55
C GLY A 251 -9.78 9.18 -0.28
N ALA A 252 -10.35 10.30 0.14
CA ALA A 252 -9.94 11.01 1.34
C ALA A 252 -10.31 10.27 2.65
N ASP A 253 -11.43 9.56 2.64
CA ASP A 253 -12.01 8.98 3.86
C ASP A 253 -11.24 7.77 4.41
N ASP A 254 -10.54 7.05 3.55
CA ASP A 254 -9.77 5.87 3.94
C ASP A 254 -8.26 6.09 4.00
N LEU A 255 -7.79 7.32 3.75
CA LEU A 255 -6.38 7.68 3.87
C LEU A 255 -5.87 7.44 5.29
N GLY A 256 -4.74 6.74 5.41
CA GLY A 256 -4.09 6.46 6.69
C GLY A 256 -4.78 5.40 7.53
N ARG A 257 -5.77 4.69 7.01
CA ARG A 257 -6.29 3.48 7.64
C ARG A 257 -5.22 2.40 7.56
N ASN A 258 -4.76 1.95 8.73
CA ASN A 258 -3.65 1.00 8.83
C ASN A 258 -3.94 -0.16 9.80
N GLU A 259 -5.21 -0.40 10.10
CA GLU A 259 -5.65 -1.37 11.09
C GLU A 259 -5.17 -2.79 10.75
N TYR A 260 -5.24 -3.17 9.46
CA TYR A 260 -4.78 -4.49 9.02
C TYR A 260 -3.26 -4.64 9.12
N CYS A 261 -2.49 -3.61 8.73
CA CYS A 261 -1.05 -3.63 8.91
C CYS A 261 -0.69 -3.76 10.40
N ALA A 262 -1.34 -3.00 11.28
CA ALA A 262 -1.14 -3.08 12.72
C ALA A 262 -1.53 -4.46 13.29
N GLU A 263 -2.60 -5.07 12.80
CA GLU A 263 -2.99 -6.45 13.14
C GLU A 263 -1.90 -7.45 12.74
N MET A 264 -1.41 -7.37 11.51
CA MET A 264 -0.37 -8.28 10.99
C MET A 264 0.98 -8.09 11.68
N ILE A 265 1.34 -6.87 12.04
CA ILE A 265 2.54 -6.59 12.86
C ILE A 265 2.49 -7.42 14.14
N ARG A 266 1.37 -7.37 14.86
CA ARG A 266 1.20 -8.13 16.12
C ARG A 266 1.12 -9.63 15.86
N ALA A 267 0.27 -10.07 14.92
CA ALA A 267 0.01 -11.48 14.65
C ALA A 267 1.21 -12.24 14.09
N CYS A 268 2.10 -11.55 13.39
CA CYS A 268 3.28 -12.14 12.76
C CYS A 268 4.60 -11.78 13.46
N GLY A 269 4.56 -11.01 14.57
CA GLY A 269 5.74 -10.59 15.31
C GLY A 269 6.71 -9.78 14.44
N LEU A 270 6.18 -8.84 13.65
CA LEU A 270 7.02 -7.99 12.81
C LEU A 270 7.67 -6.90 13.66
N ARG A 271 8.97 -6.71 13.47
CA ARG A 271 9.79 -5.70 14.13
C ARG A 271 10.27 -4.66 13.12
N PRO A 272 10.79 -3.49 13.55
CA PRO A 272 11.24 -2.43 12.65
C PRO A 272 12.17 -2.88 11.53
N GLU A 273 13.10 -3.78 11.82
CA GLU A 273 14.06 -4.29 10.86
C GLU A 273 13.45 -5.13 9.72
N TYR A 274 12.20 -5.56 9.84
CA TYR A 274 11.48 -6.25 8.76
C TYR A 274 10.82 -5.31 7.76
N PHE A 275 10.81 -4.00 8.06
CA PHE A 275 10.18 -3.02 7.18
C PHE A 275 11.18 -2.44 6.19
N TRP A 276 10.68 -2.22 4.99
CA TRP A 276 11.39 -1.59 3.89
C TRP A 276 11.27 -0.07 3.99
N THR A 277 12.27 0.62 3.50
CA THR A 277 12.26 2.07 3.26
C THR A 277 12.86 2.36 1.90
N PRO A 278 12.46 3.45 1.23
CA PRO A 278 13.07 3.85 -0.01
C PRO A 278 14.60 3.92 0.11
N PRO A 279 15.33 3.25 -0.78
CA PRO A 279 16.78 3.29 -0.76
C PRO A 279 17.28 4.67 -1.21
N PRO A 280 18.51 5.05 -0.86
CA PRO A 280 19.14 6.24 -1.38
C PRO A 280 19.36 6.13 -2.90
N ASP A 281 19.66 7.27 -3.53
CA ASP A 281 20.06 7.29 -4.93
C ASP A 281 21.25 6.36 -5.20
N GLY A 282 21.22 5.69 -6.35
CA GLY A 282 22.16 4.64 -6.73
C GLY A 282 21.73 3.22 -6.32
N ALA A 283 20.78 3.08 -5.39
CA ALA A 283 20.34 1.77 -4.89
C ALA A 283 18.89 1.41 -5.23
N LYS A 284 18.15 2.27 -5.93
CA LYS A 284 16.77 2.00 -6.39
C LYS A 284 16.73 0.88 -7.42
N ALA A 285 15.62 0.14 -7.49
CA ALA A 285 15.51 -0.99 -8.44
C ALA A 285 15.74 -0.55 -9.89
N VAL A 286 15.18 0.59 -10.31
CA VAL A 286 15.37 1.16 -11.66
C VAL A 286 16.81 1.56 -11.97
N GLN A 287 17.66 1.75 -10.97
CA GLN A 287 19.07 2.05 -11.12
C GLN A 287 19.93 0.78 -11.20
N ARG A 288 19.50 -0.28 -10.51
CA ARG A 288 20.22 -1.57 -10.41
C ARG A 288 19.88 -2.54 -11.54
N LYS A 289 18.63 -2.53 -12.03
CA LYS A 289 18.18 -3.43 -13.11
C LYS A 289 18.04 -2.64 -14.43
N PRO A 290 18.36 -3.24 -15.57
CA PRO A 290 18.07 -2.64 -16.87
C PRO A 290 16.56 -2.62 -17.11
N LEU A 291 16.07 -1.60 -17.83
CA LEU A 291 14.76 -1.66 -18.46
C LEU A 291 14.87 -2.60 -19.66
N LEU A 292 13.94 -3.53 -19.79
CA LEU A 292 13.83 -4.35 -20.98
C LEU A 292 13.41 -3.45 -22.16
N ARG A 293 14.29 -3.31 -23.14
CA ARG A 293 14.01 -2.58 -24.37
C ARG A 293 13.36 -3.48 -25.41
#